data_677af3ff8ba8d57dc02fde85c225a088
#
_entry.id   677af3ff8ba8d57dc02fde85c225a088
#
_cell.length_a   1.000
_cell.length_b   1.000
_cell.length_c   1.000
_cell.angle_alpha   90.00
_cell.angle_beta   90.00
_cell.angle_gamma   90.00
#
_symmetry.space_group_name_H-M   'P 1'
#
loop_
_entity.id
_entity.type
_entity.pdbx_description
1 polymer ?
#
loop_
_entity_poly.entity_id
_entity_poly.type
_entity_poly.pdbx_seq_one_letter_code
_entity_poly.pdbx_strand_id
1 'polypeptide(L)'
;MIYKNLILNSKIWSQLKIMVEKNKLPHAFILHGSEGAGKEAHAIEFAVLLNDRQQPNYIEKIMNFQYPNINLIIPLPREKTIHKKSDALNAISDKSLETLIKMKKEKMISPYKKIYFEKGNGILINSIRDIKKNINIMNKKEYMIHIIFEAEKLCDPRIEPGNALLKILEEPPENNIFILVTSNKNKILDTIQSRCCDFYFPKLTDIEIKQYLESENITIKIELDLLIKLANNNIKSILHMITLGDNINSLKKDAIALIKNIINDSNWNGDVKKMEALFRKNKETFKIFIKLVIFILNDLEKIKNKKTNCVILKRINKVQNLNYASCINIIEQNYLELNKNLNPAIGLFSMAINMKKAMKIN
;
A
#
# COMPACT_ATOMS: atom_id res chain seq x y z
N MET A 1 -15.24 10.35 15.47
CA MET A 1 -14.22 9.87 14.48
C MET A 1 -13.43 11.06 13.99
N ILE A 2 -12.14 10.91 13.86
CA ILE A 2 -11.23 11.94 13.32
C ILE A 2 -11.41 12.07 11.81
N TYR A 3 -11.48 10.92 11.13
CA TYR A 3 -11.60 10.89 9.67
C TYR A 3 -13.06 10.91 9.23
N LYS A 4 -13.51 12.05 8.69
CA LYS A 4 -14.87 12.19 8.12
C LYS A 4 -15.06 11.31 6.87
N ASN A 5 -13.98 11.09 6.12
CA ASN A 5 -13.98 10.47 4.79
C ASN A 5 -13.36 9.07 4.79
N LEU A 6 -13.26 8.40 5.94
CA LEU A 6 -12.84 7.02 6.01
C LEU A 6 -13.99 6.10 5.57
N ILE A 7 -13.74 5.26 4.57
CA ILE A 7 -14.62 4.12 4.28
C ILE A 7 -14.49 3.15 5.43
N LEU A 8 -15.48 3.19 6.31
CA LEU A 8 -15.47 2.42 7.53
C LEU A 8 -15.89 0.97 7.26
N ASN A 9 -15.05 0.01 7.66
CA ASN A 9 -15.48 -1.38 7.71
C ASN A 9 -16.42 -1.57 8.90
N SER A 10 -17.72 -1.50 8.65
CA SER A 10 -18.78 -1.52 9.69
C SER A 10 -18.74 -2.78 10.55
N LYS A 11 -18.42 -3.93 9.97
CA LYS A 11 -18.33 -5.22 10.68
C LYS A 11 -17.17 -5.20 11.68
N ILE A 12 -15.97 -4.82 11.26
CA ILE A 12 -14.80 -4.73 12.12
C ILE A 12 -15.03 -3.66 13.20
N TRP A 13 -15.55 -2.50 12.78
CA TRP A 13 -15.77 -1.39 13.69
C TRP A 13 -16.76 -1.71 14.80
N SER A 14 -17.85 -2.40 14.49
CA SER A 14 -18.83 -2.86 15.49
C SER A 14 -18.21 -3.84 16.48
N GLN A 15 -17.39 -4.78 16.00
CA GLN A 15 -16.70 -5.73 16.89
C GLN A 15 -15.74 -5.00 17.85
N LEU A 16 -14.93 -4.05 17.36
CA LEU A 16 -14.03 -3.25 18.19
C LEU A 16 -14.80 -2.45 19.26
N LYS A 17 -15.93 -1.82 18.88
CA LYS A 17 -16.78 -1.11 19.84
C LYS A 17 -17.33 -2.02 20.94
N ILE A 18 -17.85 -3.19 20.59
CA ILE A 18 -18.36 -4.17 21.56
C ILE A 18 -17.27 -4.61 22.56
N MET A 19 -16.03 -4.79 22.08
CA MET A 19 -14.91 -5.14 22.96
C MET A 19 -14.62 -4.03 23.98
N VAL A 20 -14.67 -2.77 23.55
CA VAL A 20 -14.49 -1.60 24.41
C VAL A 20 -15.64 -1.49 25.42
N GLU A 21 -16.87 -1.57 24.97
CA GLU A 21 -18.08 -1.47 25.82
C GLU A 21 -18.16 -2.56 26.87
N LYS A 22 -17.75 -3.79 26.51
CA LYS A 22 -17.72 -4.94 27.45
C LYS A 22 -16.49 -5.00 28.33
N ASN A 23 -15.55 -4.05 28.19
CA ASN A 23 -14.26 -4.03 28.87
C ASN A 23 -13.48 -5.37 28.73
N LYS A 24 -13.57 -5.99 27.53
CA LYS A 24 -12.89 -7.25 27.18
C LYS A 24 -11.90 -7.00 26.05
N LEU A 25 -10.87 -6.21 26.35
CA LEU A 25 -9.86 -5.81 25.36
C LEU A 25 -8.66 -6.75 25.42
N PRO A 26 -8.32 -7.46 24.33
CA PRO A 26 -7.02 -8.07 24.17
C PRO A 26 -5.90 -7.01 24.24
N HIS A 27 -4.75 -7.40 24.73
CA HIS A 27 -3.57 -6.52 24.78
C HIS A 27 -2.95 -6.29 23.40
N ALA A 28 -3.23 -7.13 22.39
CA ALA A 28 -2.66 -7.02 21.06
C ALA A 28 -3.69 -7.32 19.95
N PHE A 29 -3.61 -6.54 18.89
CA PHE A 29 -4.45 -6.63 17.69
C PHE A 29 -3.58 -6.69 16.45
N ILE A 30 -4.01 -7.45 15.44
CA ILE A 30 -3.41 -7.43 14.12
C ILE A 30 -4.46 -7.07 13.06
N LEU A 31 -4.30 -5.91 12.43
CA LEU A 31 -5.13 -5.45 11.32
C LEU A 31 -4.40 -5.77 10.02
N HIS A 32 -4.86 -6.79 9.32
CA HIS A 32 -4.18 -7.25 8.10
C HIS A 32 -5.11 -7.33 6.90
N GLY A 33 -4.55 -7.50 5.69
CA GLY A 33 -5.30 -7.63 4.45
C GLY A 33 -4.87 -6.63 3.39
N SER A 34 -5.79 -6.27 2.48
CA SER A 34 -5.46 -5.54 1.26
C SER A 34 -4.86 -4.17 1.51
N GLU A 35 -3.84 -3.79 0.71
CA GLU A 35 -3.30 -2.44 0.73
C GLU A 35 -4.37 -1.44 0.24
N GLY A 36 -4.43 -0.25 0.84
CA GLY A 36 -5.44 0.76 0.52
C GLY A 36 -6.81 0.53 1.15
N ALA A 37 -7.01 -0.53 1.94
CA ALA A 37 -8.28 -0.80 2.63
C ALA A 37 -8.51 0.03 3.91
N GLY A 38 -7.67 1.04 4.19
CA GLY A 38 -7.86 1.95 5.32
C GLY A 38 -7.41 1.41 6.68
N LYS A 39 -6.67 0.29 6.76
CA LYS A 39 -6.22 -0.34 8.01
C LYS A 39 -5.54 0.62 8.98
N GLU A 40 -4.62 1.46 8.48
CA GLU A 40 -3.89 2.44 9.30
C GLU A 40 -4.82 3.48 9.92
N ALA A 41 -5.82 3.96 9.15
CA ALA A 41 -6.80 4.92 9.64
C ALA A 41 -7.73 4.27 10.68
N HIS A 42 -8.15 3.02 10.46
CA HIS A 42 -8.91 2.28 11.46
C HIS A 42 -8.12 2.06 12.76
N ALA A 43 -6.81 1.80 12.68
CA ALA A 43 -5.96 1.69 13.87
C ALA A 43 -5.90 3.00 14.66
N ILE A 44 -5.79 4.14 13.97
CA ILE A 44 -5.81 5.47 14.60
C ILE A 44 -7.19 5.76 15.22
N GLU A 45 -8.29 5.51 14.49
CA GLU A 45 -9.65 5.68 15.02
C GLU A 45 -9.92 4.77 16.22
N PHE A 46 -9.39 3.56 16.21
CA PHE A 46 -9.50 2.65 17.35
C PHE A 46 -8.73 3.17 18.56
N ALA A 47 -7.53 3.71 18.37
CA ALA A 47 -6.77 4.35 19.44
C ALA A 47 -7.52 5.56 20.04
N VAL A 48 -8.23 6.31 19.20
CA VAL A 48 -9.11 7.40 19.66
C VAL A 48 -10.27 6.86 20.50
N LEU A 49 -10.90 5.77 20.07
CA LEU A 49 -12.01 5.14 20.79
C LEU A 49 -11.59 4.62 22.16
N LEU A 50 -10.37 4.11 22.29
CA LEU A 50 -9.84 3.54 23.52
C LEU A 50 -9.54 4.60 24.59
N ASN A 51 -9.02 5.74 24.20
CA ASN A 51 -8.62 6.80 25.13
C ASN A 51 -9.66 7.93 25.17
N ASP A 52 -10.88 7.59 25.53
CA ASP A 52 -12.04 8.49 25.47
C ASP A 52 -11.85 9.88 26.12
N ARG A 53 -12.12 10.92 25.34
CA ARG A 53 -13.15 11.97 25.39
C ARG A 53 -13.15 12.91 26.61
N GLN A 54 -12.38 12.70 27.64
CA GLN A 54 -12.45 13.54 28.85
C GLN A 54 -11.48 14.73 28.87
N GLN A 55 -10.59 14.86 27.88
CA GLN A 55 -9.64 15.97 27.85
C GLN A 55 -10.02 17.01 26.80
N PRO A 56 -10.05 18.30 27.15
CA PRO A 56 -10.20 19.37 26.18
C PRO A 56 -9.03 19.32 25.18
N ASN A 57 -9.33 19.55 23.89
CA ASN A 57 -8.38 19.48 22.77
C ASN A 57 -7.78 18.08 22.47
N TYR A 58 -8.45 17.02 22.93
CA TYR A 58 -8.04 15.63 22.68
C TYR A 58 -7.84 15.32 21.17
N ILE A 59 -8.83 15.64 20.34
CA ILE A 59 -8.79 15.41 18.89
C ILE A 59 -7.63 16.20 18.27
N GLU A 60 -7.43 17.45 18.65
CA GLU A 60 -6.34 18.29 18.12
C GLU A 60 -4.96 17.73 18.48
N LYS A 61 -4.76 17.30 19.72
CA LYS A 61 -3.51 16.65 20.14
C LYS A 61 -3.23 15.37 19.38
N ILE A 62 -4.25 14.54 19.14
CA ILE A 62 -4.11 13.33 18.33
C ILE A 62 -3.80 13.70 16.88
N MET A 63 -4.51 14.65 16.29
CA MET A 63 -4.27 15.13 14.93
C MET A 63 -2.85 15.65 14.73
N ASN A 64 -2.22 16.17 15.77
CA ASN A 64 -0.83 16.62 15.74
C ASN A 64 0.16 15.52 16.17
N PHE A 65 -0.28 14.29 16.44
CA PHE A 65 0.52 13.22 17.06
C PHE A 65 1.26 13.66 18.34
N GLN A 66 0.66 14.57 19.07
CA GLN A 66 1.17 15.09 20.34
C GLN A 66 0.49 14.45 21.55
N TYR A 67 -0.35 13.43 21.32
CA TYR A 67 -1.00 12.73 22.41
C TYR A 67 0.00 11.73 23.04
N PRO A 68 0.37 11.91 24.31
CA PRO A 68 1.45 11.16 24.93
C PRO A 68 1.18 9.66 25.02
N ASN A 69 -0.11 9.27 25.03
CA ASN A 69 -0.53 7.88 25.17
C ASN A 69 -0.68 7.14 23.82
N ILE A 70 -0.34 7.77 22.69
CA ILE A 70 -0.31 7.11 21.38
C ILE A 70 1.09 7.16 20.81
N ASN A 71 1.73 6.00 20.75
CA ASN A 71 3.06 5.83 20.17
C ASN A 71 2.94 5.21 18.78
N LEU A 72 3.34 5.95 17.75
CA LEU A 72 3.35 5.49 16.38
C LEU A 72 4.74 5.00 16.00
N ILE A 73 4.84 3.71 15.71
CA ILE A 73 6.08 3.03 15.27
C ILE A 73 5.98 2.73 13.78
N ILE A 74 6.99 3.19 13.04
CA ILE A 74 7.11 3.02 11.59
C ILE A 74 8.51 2.58 11.21
N PRO A 75 8.72 1.97 10.04
CA PRO A 75 10.04 1.74 9.49
C PRO A 75 10.76 3.08 9.24
N LEU A 76 11.97 3.20 9.76
CA LEU A 76 12.80 4.40 9.62
C LEU A 76 14.06 4.12 8.79
N PRO A 77 14.53 5.06 7.97
CA PRO A 77 15.83 4.96 7.34
C PRO A 77 16.95 5.07 8.41
N ARG A 78 18.04 4.35 8.18
CA ARG A 78 19.21 4.41 9.07
C ARG A 78 20.25 5.33 8.47
N GLU A 79 20.12 6.63 8.74
CA GLU A 79 20.98 7.67 8.18
C GLU A 79 22.13 8.03 9.12
N LYS A 80 21.93 7.87 10.43
CA LYS A 80 22.92 8.12 11.47
C LYS A 80 23.18 6.86 12.30
N THR A 81 24.40 6.69 12.78
CA THR A 81 24.71 5.61 13.73
C THR A 81 24.15 5.96 15.10
N ILE A 82 23.40 5.03 15.70
CA ILE A 82 22.78 5.20 17.02
C ILE A 82 23.26 4.13 17.99
N HIS A 83 23.40 4.50 19.26
CA HIS A 83 23.71 3.56 20.34
C HIS A 83 22.48 2.77 20.75
N LYS A 84 22.69 1.62 21.42
CA LYS A 84 21.62 0.72 21.88
C LYS A 84 20.56 1.38 22.79
N LYS A 85 20.94 2.45 23.49
CA LYS A 85 20.06 3.18 24.43
C LYS A 85 19.49 4.49 23.85
N SER A 86 19.88 4.88 22.63
CA SER A 86 19.40 6.09 21.98
C SER A 86 17.96 5.93 21.48
N ASP A 87 17.20 7.03 21.43
CA ASP A 87 15.91 7.08 20.78
C ASP A 87 16.02 6.69 19.30
N ALA A 88 15.02 5.99 18.78
CA ALA A 88 14.99 5.55 17.39
C ALA A 88 15.02 6.71 16.39
N LEU A 89 14.43 7.87 16.73
CA LEU A 89 14.41 9.07 15.90
C LEU A 89 15.80 9.67 15.69
N ASN A 90 16.76 9.37 16.58
CA ASN A 90 18.16 9.80 16.39
C ASN A 90 18.86 9.09 15.19
N ALA A 91 18.23 8.05 14.63
CA ALA A 91 18.75 7.37 13.45
C ALA A 91 18.53 8.14 12.15
N ILE A 92 17.63 9.11 12.13
CA ILE A 92 17.29 9.90 10.96
C ILE A 92 17.94 11.31 10.99
N SER A 93 18.10 11.91 9.84
CA SER A 93 18.55 13.30 9.70
C SER A 93 17.44 14.29 10.04
N ASP A 94 17.79 15.53 10.28
CA ASP A 94 16.84 16.59 10.58
C ASP A 94 15.87 16.81 9.41
N LYS A 95 16.36 16.72 8.17
CA LYS A 95 15.53 16.74 6.95
C LYS A 95 14.52 15.60 6.92
N SER A 96 14.91 14.39 7.32
CA SER A 96 14.02 13.24 7.38
C SER A 96 13.02 13.37 8.54
N LEU A 97 13.40 14.02 9.64
CA LEU A 97 12.51 14.33 10.74
C LEU A 97 11.42 15.34 10.32
N GLU A 98 11.79 16.42 9.63
CA GLU A 98 10.82 17.37 9.04
C GLU A 98 9.85 16.67 8.07
N THR A 99 10.39 15.78 7.23
CA THR A 99 9.58 14.98 6.29
C THR A 99 8.60 14.08 7.04
N LEU A 100 9.02 13.45 8.14
CA LEU A 100 8.15 12.64 8.99
C LEU A 100 7.01 13.47 9.60
N ILE A 101 7.32 14.64 10.12
CA ILE A 101 6.32 15.57 10.71
C ILE A 101 5.30 15.96 9.64
N LYS A 102 5.75 16.29 8.43
CA LYS A 102 4.86 16.61 7.30
C LYS A 102 3.96 15.43 6.95
N MET A 103 4.53 14.23 6.80
CA MET A 103 3.76 13.02 6.49
C MET A 103 2.73 12.68 7.59
N LYS A 104 3.07 12.88 8.86
CA LYS A 104 2.13 12.72 9.98
C LYS A 104 0.95 13.69 9.85
N LYS A 105 1.20 14.97 9.59
CA LYS A 105 0.14 15.95 9.36
C LYS A 105 -0.75 15.59 8.16
N GLU A 106 -0.15 15.20 7.04
CA GLU A 106 -0.90 14.75 5.86
C GLU A 106 -1.76 13.51 6.14
N LYS A 107 -1.24 12.57 6.95
CA LYS A 107 -1.98 11.37 7.37
C LYS A 107 -3.25 11.73 8.16
N MET A 108 -3.19 12.71 9.03
CA MET A 108 -4.36 13.12 9.85
C MET A 108 -5.44 13.79 9.02
N ILE A 109 -5.08 14.44 7.91
CA ILE A 109 -6.04 15.05 6.99
C ILE A 109 -6.67 13.99 6.07
N SER A 110 -5.87 13.01 5.60
CA SER A 110 -6.33 12.00 4.64
C SER A 110 -6.11 10.58 5.17
N PRO A 111 -7.19 9.79 5.35
CA PRO A 111 -7.11 8.43 5.92
C PRO A 111 -6.26 7.48 5.09
N TYR A 112 -6.14 7.71 3.79
CA TYR A 112 -5.41 6.83 2.86
C TYR A 112 -3.98 7.29 2.55
N LYS A 113 -3.56 8.44 3.09
CA LYS A 113 -2.17 8.87 2.99
C LYS A 113 -1.29 7.94 3.82
N LYS A 114 -0.15 7.53 3.27
CA LYS A 114 0.78 6.62 3.95
C LYS A 114 1.95 7.39 4.55
N ILE A 115 2.37 7.02 5.76
CA ILE A 115 3.62 7.49 6.37
C ILE A 115 4.68 6.45 6.04
N TYR A 116 5.62 6.77 5.14
CA TYR A 116 6.68 5.84 4.78
C TYR A 116 7.92 6.54 4.24
N PHE A 117 9.07 5.91 4.41
CA PHE A 117 10.33 6.31 3.79
C PHE A 117 10.76 5.28 2.76
N GLU A 118 11.19 5.71 1.57
CA GLU A 118 11.69 4.79 0.53
C GLU A 118 12.85 3.91 1.02
N LYS A 119 13.72 4.47 1.87
CA LYS A 119 14.86 3.77 2.48
C LYS A 119 14.54 3.17 3.86
N GLY A 120 13.30 3.23 4.31
CA GLY A 120 12.82 2.62 5.56
C GLY A 120 12.59 1.12 5.39
N ASN A 121 13.67 0.34 5.37
CA ASN A 121 13.60 -1.09 5.04
C ASN A 121 13.19 -1.97 6.22
N GLY A 122 13.26 -1.47 7.46
CA GLY A 122 12.92 -2.24 8.66
C GLY A 122 12.57 -1.35 9.84
N ILE A 123 11.88 -1.93 10.81
CA ILE A 123 11.63 -1.27 12.10
C ILE A 123 12.90 -1.39 12.94
N LEU A 124 13.34 -0.28 13.52
CA LEU A 124 14.53 -0.26 14.36
C LEU A 124 14.23 -0.93 15.70
N ILE A 125 15.15 -1.76 16.20
CA ILE A 125 15.01 -2.39 17.51
C ILE A 125 14.88 -1.36 18.64
N ASN A 126 15.46 -0.18 18.46
CA ASN A 126 15.36 0.93 19.40
C ASN A 126 13.89 1.38 19.56
N SER A 127 13.10 1.43 18.49
CA SER A 127 11.66 1.76 18.56
C SER A 127 10.90 0.82 19.49
N ILE A 128 11.26 -0.46 19.52
CA ILE A 128 10.62 -1.46 20.41
C ILE A 128 11.18 -1.35 21.84
N ARG A 129 12.47 -1.06 22.00
CA ARG A 129 13.07 -0.83 23.33
C ARG A 129 12.54 0.42 24.02
N ASP A 130 12.21 1.45 23.25
CA ASP A 130 11.66 2.70 23.78
C ASP A 130 10.27 2.51 24.37
N ILE A 131 9.51 1.50 23.91
CA ILE A 131 8.25 1.09 24.57
C ILE A 131 8.48 0.82 26.06
N LYS A 132 9.50 -0.02 26.38
CA LYS A 132 9.81 -0.40 27.77
C LYS A 132 10.22 0.77 28.67
N LYS A 133 10.87 1.81 28.09
CA LYS A 133 11.29 2.98 28.87
C LYS A 133 10.11 3.88 29.27
N ASN A 134 9.10 3.97 28.39
CA ASN A 134 7.98 4.89 28.55
C ASN A 134 6.86 4.33 29.46
N ILE A 135 6.87 3.02 29.77
CA ILE A 135 5.87 2.34 30.61
C ILE A 135 5.74 2.98 32.00
N ASN A 136 6.86 3.45 32.56
CA ASN A 136 6.91 3.93 33.97
C ASN A 136 6.47 5.40 34.16
N ILE A 137 6.10 6.12 33.09
CA ILE A 137 5.91 7.58 33.14
C ILE A 137 4.42 7.98 33.17
N MET A 138 3.46 7.05 33.09
CA MET A 138 2.09 7.39 32.71
C MET A 138 1.01 7.24 33.76
N ASN A 139 -0.09 8.00 33.58
CA ASN A 139 -1.32 7.94 34.37
C ASN A 139 -1.97 6.57 34.23
N LYS A 140 -2.16 5.86 35.36
CA LYS A 140 -2.73 4.51 35.41
C LYS A 140 -4.18 4.38 34.92
N LYS A 141 -4.83 5.49 34.52
CA LYS A 141 -6.25 5.50 34.10
C LYS A 141 -6.48 5.43 32.58
N GLU A 142 -5.43 5.62 31.78
CA GLU A 142 -5.53 5.65 30.33
C GLU A 142 -4.74 4.49 29.68
N TYR A 143 -5.18 4.06 28.49
CA TYR A 143 -4.42 3.08 27.72
C TYR A 143 -3.21 3.71 27.03
N MET A 144 -2.06 3.10 27.15
CA MET A 144 -0.90 3.36 26.30
C MET A 144 -1.04 2.55 25.02
N ILE A 145 -1.16 3.19 23.88
CA ILE A 145 -1.44 2.54 22.61
C ILE A 145 -0.22 2.62 21.69
N HIS A 146 0.28 1.47 21.29
CA HIS A 146 1.41 1.33 20.37
C HIS A 146 0.88 0.89 19.01
N ILE A 147 0.85 1.80 18.04
CA ILE A 147 0.44 1.51 16.67
C ILE A 147 1.69 1.24 15.84
N ILE A 148 1.79 0.05 15.24
CA ILE A 148 2.94 -0.37 14.45
C ILE A 148 2.51 -0.51 13.00
N PHE A 149 2.90 0.44 12.15
CA PHE A 149 2.64 0.37 10.71
C PHE A 149 3.70 -0.46 9.99
N GLU A 150 3.30 -1.13 8.91
CA GLU A 150 4.14 -2.07 8.17
C GLU A 150 4.79 -3.11 9.11
N ALA A 151 3.96 -3.72 9.98
CA ALA A 151 4.42 -4.61 11.04
C ALA A 151 5.20 -5.83 10.53
N GLU A 152 5.07 -6.23 9.27
CA GLU A 152 5.92 -7.22 8.61
C GLU A 152 7.41 -6.84 8.65
N LYS A 153 7.73 -5.56 8.75
CA LYS A 153 9.11 -5.04 8.84
C LYS A 153 9.73 -5.16 10.24
N LEU A 154 9.00 -5.71 11.19
CA LEU A 154 9.57 -6.17 12.46
C LEU A 154 10.46 -7.40 12.30
N CYS A 155 10.19 -8.20 11.26
CA CYS A 155 10.81 -9.50 11.03
C CYS A 155 11.62 -9.58 9.73
N ASP A 156 11.48 -8.58 8.85
CA ASP A 156 12.15 -8.51 7.55
C ASP A 156 12.72 -7.10 7.34
N PRO A 157 14.00 -6.91 7.04
CA PRO A 157 15.05 -7.92 6.81
C PRO A 157 15.70 -8.47 8.09
N ARG A 158 15.33 -8.00 9.27
CA ARG A 158 15.93 -8.40 10.56
C ARG A 158 14.85 -8.85 11.52
N ILE A 159 15.08 -9.97 12.20
CA ILE A 159 14.11 -10.60 13.11
C ILE A 159 14.18 -10.03 14.54
N GLU A 160 15.27 -9.34 14.89
CA GLU A 160 15.50 -8.90 16.29
C GLU A 160 14.41 -7.95 16.84
N PRO A 161 13.85 -7.00 16.05
CA PRO A 161 12.74 -6.18 16.53
C PRO A 161 11.48 -7.02 16.82
N GLY A 162 11.19 -8.03 15.99
CA GLY A 162 10.10 -8.97 16.19
C GLY A 162 10.27 -9.77 17.49
N ASN A 163 11.46 -10.33 17.73
CA ASN A 163 11.77 -11.05 18.97
C ASN A 163 11.72 -10.13 20.22
N ALA A 164 12.09 -8.86 20.07
CA ALA A 164 11.97 -7.90 21.16
C ALA A 164 10.51 -7.57 21.48
N LEU A 165 9.65 -7.46 20.47
CA LEU A 165 8.20 -7.26 20.64
C LEU A 165 7.55 -8.50 21.25
N LEU A 166 7.92 -9.72 20.78
CA LEU A 166 7.39 -10.97 21.31
C LEU A 166 7.53 -11.04 22.83
N LYS A 167 8.70 -10.69 23.37
CA LYS A 167 8.95 -10.65 24.83
C LYS A 167 8.05 -9.65 25.58
N ILE A 168 7.55 -8.62 24.92
CA ILE A 168 6.60 -7.67 25.50
C ILE A 168 5.18 -8.23 25.44
N LEU A 169 4.84 -8.95 24.36
CA LEU A 169 3.53 -9.55 24.18
C LEU A 169 3.33 -10.81 25.06
N GLU A 170 4.40 -11.44 25.52
CA GLU A 170 4.34 -12.56 26.48
C GLU A 170 3.97 -12.07 27.89
N GLU A 171 4.52 -10.95 28.31
CA GLU A 171 4.24 -10.30 29.58
C GLU A 171 3.86 -8.84 29.32
N PRO A 172 2.64 -8.58 28.81
CA PRO A 172 2.24 -7.23 28.42
C PRO A 172 2.08 -6.35 29.66
N PRO A 173 2.63 -5.12 29.64
CA PRO A 173 2.43 -4.18 30.72
C PRO A 173 0.95 -3.82 30.86
N GLU A 174 0.48 -3.58 32.07
CA GLU A 174 -0.90 -3.16 32.34
C GLU A 174 -1.28 -1.93 31.51
N ASN A 175 -2.51 -1.91 31.03
CA ASN A 175 -3.06 -0.82 30.21
C ASN A 175 -2.26 -0.47 28.93
N ASN A 176 -1.45 -1.42 28.42
CA ASN A 176 -0.78 -1.27 27.13
C ASN A 176 -1.51 -2.07 26.05
N ILE A 177 -1.79 -1.42 24.94
CA ILE A 177 -2.47 -2.03 23.78
C ILE A 177 -1.56 -1.88 22.55
N PHE A 178 -1.35 -3.00 21.85
CA PHE A 178 -0.55 -3.07 20.65
C PHE A 178 -1.44 -3.26 19.42
N ILE A 179 -1.32 -2.42 18.40
CA ILE A 179 -2.08 -2.51 17.16
C ILE A 179 -1.08 -2.66 16.00
N LEU A 180 -0.93 -3.87 15.51
CA LEU A 180 -0.07 -4.20 14.39
C LEU A 180 -0.85 -4.03 13.09
N VAL A 181 -0.33 -3.24 12.15
CA VAL A 181 -0.96 -3.02 10.84
C VAL A 181 -0.05 -3.53 9.75
N THR A 182 -0.53 -4.49 8.95
CA THR A 182 0.26 -5.13 7.89
C THR A 182 -0.55 -5.41 6.63
N SER A 183 0.12 -5.46 5.49
CA SER A 183 -0.45 -6.03 4.26
C SER A 183 0.11 -7.43 3.96
N ASN A 184 1.11 -7.89 4.74
CA ASN A 184 1.82 -9.15 4.57
C ASN A 184 1.90 -9.92 5.89
N LYS A 185 0.75 -10.44 6.38
CA LYS A 185 0.69 -11.17 7.65
C LYS A 185 1.69 -12.33 7.72
N ASN A 186 1.88 -13.06 6.63
CA ASN A 186 2.78 -14.22 6.55
C ASN A 186 4.27 -13.88 6.81
N LYS A 187 4.65 -12.59 6.79
CA LYS A 187 6.00 -12.14 7.13
C LYS A 187 6.17 -11.81 8.63
N ILE A 188 5.11 -11.86 9.41
CA ILE A 188 5.13 -11.69 10.86
C ILE A 188 5.31 -13.08 11.50
N LEU A 189 6.13 -13.18 12.53
CA LEU A 189 6.33 -14.42 13.28
C LEU A 189 5.00 -15.02 13.75
N ASP A 190 4.80 -16.32 13.57
CA ASP A 190 3.60 -17.03 14.00
C ASP A 190 3.38 -16.90 15.53
N THR A 191 4.48 -16.82 16.28
CA THR A 191 4.47 -16.58 17.73
C THR A 191 3.91 -15.21 18.12
N ILE A 192 4.07 -14.19 17.28
CA ILE A 192 3.43 -12.88 17.45
C ILE A 192 1.97 -12.96 17.03
N GLN A 193 1.68 -13.60 15.87
CA GLN A 193 0.33 -13.73 15.35
C GLN A 193 -0.61 -14.44 16.33
N SER A 194 -0.13 -15.51 16.98
CA SER A 194 -0.92 -16.30 17.96
C SER A 194 -1.31 -15.52 19.23
N ARG A 195 -0.64 -14.39 19.51
CA ARG A 195 -0.92 -13.52 20.66
C ARG A 195 -1.78 -12.31 20.33
N CYS A 196 -2.15 -12.15 19.05
CA CYS A 196 -2.92 -11.02 18.58
C CYS A 196 -4.35 -11.41 18.22
N CYS A 197 -5.31 -10.54 18.57
CA CYS A 197 -6.67 -10.64 18.03
C CYS A 197 -6.66 -10.20 16.57
N ASP A 198 -7.17 -11.04 15.67
CA ASP A 198 -7.00 -10.93 14.21
C ASP A 198 -8.19 -10.27 13.52
N PHE A 199 -7.93 -9.24 12.69
CA PHE A 199 -8.92 -8.53 11.90
C PHE A 199 -8.48 -8.44 10.44
N TYR A 200 -9.24 -9.09 9.56
CA TYR A 200 -8.98 -9.09 8.11
C TYR A 200 -9.75 -7.98 7.40
N PHE A 201 -9.04 -7.13 6.69
CA PHE A 201 -9.56 -6.07 5.84
C PHE A 201 -9.54 -6.51 4.37
N PRO A 202 -10.70 -6.80 3.78
CA PRO A 202 -10.81 -7.11 2.36
C PRO A 202 -10.48 -5.88 1.50
N LYS A 203 -10.36 -6.10 0.18
CA LYS A 203 -10.32 -4.99 -0.78
C LYS A 203 -11.61 -4.19 -0.69
N LEU A 204 -11.49 -2.89 -0.88
CA LEU A 204 -12.66 -2.04 -1.05
C LEU A 204 -13.41 -2.42 -2.33
N THR A 205 -14.71 -2.29 -2.31
CA THR A 205 -15.55 -2.49 -3.48
C THR A 205 -15.50 -1.29 -4.43
N ASP A 206 -15.84 -1.50 -5.69
CA ASP A 206 -15.91 -0.40 -6.66
C ASP A 206 -16.90 0.68 -6.22
N ILE A 207 -17.99 0.28 -5.56
CA ILE A 207 -19.03 1.19 -5.04
C ILE A 207 -18.46 2.08 -3.92
N GLU A 208 -17.78 1.49 -2.95
CA GLU A 208 -17.15 2.23 -1.85
C GLU A 208 -16.10 3.22 -2.34
N ILE A 209 -15.31 2.83 -3.36
CA ILE A 209 -14.32 3.71 -3.96
C ILE A 209 -14.98 4.89 -4.68
N LYS A 210 -16.05 4.63 -5.45
CA LYS A 210 -16.80 5.68 -6.16
C LYS A 210 -17.40 6.67 -5.18
N GLN A 211 -18.06 6.20 -4.13
CA GLN A 211 -18.64 7.03 -3.06
C GLN A 211 -17.58 7.90 -2.38
N TYR A 212 -16.40 7.32 -2.09
CA TYR A 212 -15.30 8.08 -1.50
C TYR A 212 -14.82 9.22 -2.42
N LEU A 213 -14.59 8.93 -3.70
CA LEU A 213 -14.10 9.93 -4.66
C LEU A 213 -15.12 11.06 -4.88
N GLU A 214 -16.40 10.73 -4.87
CA GLU A 214 -17.51 11.70 -4.93
C GLU A 214 -17.53 12.58 -3.67
N SER A 215 -17.42 12.00 -2.47
CA SER A 215 -17.43 12.73 -1.21
C SER A 215 -16.24 13.70 -1.05
N GLU A 216 -15.11 13.38 -1.71
CA GLU A 216 -13.92 14.24 -1.73
C GLU A 216 -13.98 15.30 -2.85
N ASN A 217 -15.04 15.35 -3.67
CA ASN A 217 -15.17 16.25 -4.82
C ASN A 217 -13.98 16.16 -5.80
N ILE A 218 -13.41 14.96 -5.97
CA ILE A 218 -12.23 14.75 -6.80
C ILE A 218 -12.64 14.72 -8.27
N THR A 219 -12.14 15.68 -9.05
CA THR A 219 -12.37 15.72 -10.50
C THR A 219 -11.53 14.65 -11.20
N ILE A 220 -12.16 13.73 -11.91
CA ILE A 220 -11.53 12.60 -12.57
C ILE A 220 -11.60 12.83 -14.10
N LYS A 221 -10.43 12.95 -14.74
CA LYS A 221 -10.29 13.11 -16.21
C LYS A 221 -10.13 11.78 -16.95
N ILE A 222 -10.12 10.67 -16.24
CA ILE A 222 -9.85 9.32 -16.74
C ILE A 222 -11.05 8.45 -16.45
N GLU A 223 -11.27 7.43 -17.26
CA GLU A 223 -12.34 6.47 -17.03
C GLU A 223 -12.16 5.79 -15.65
N LEU A 224 -13.10 6.02 -14.74
CA LEU A 224 -12.99 5.59 -13.34
C LEU A 224 -12.87 4.06 -13.20
N ASP A 225 -13.65 3.30 -13.97
CA ASP A 225 -13.59 1.82 -13.94
C ASP A 225 -12.21 1.29 -14.36
N LEU A 226 -11.54 1.97 -15.30
CA LEU A 226 -10.17 1.65 -15.68
C LEU A 226 -9.19 1.94 -14.53
N LEU A 227 -9.33 3.08 -13.86
CA LEU A 227 -8.49 3.44 -12.72
C LEU A 227 -8.62 2.43 -11.57
N ILE A 228 -9.85 2.06 -11.21
CA ILE A 228 -10.12 1.09 -10.14
C ILE A 228 -9.46 -0.25 -10.45
N LYS A 229 -9.58 -0.74 -11.68
CA LYS A 229 -8.95 -1.99 -12.11
C LYS A 229 -7.43 -1.92 -12.15
N LEU A 230 -6.85 -0.84 -12.70
CA LEU A 230 -5.40 -0.62 -12.72
C LEU A 230 -4.81 -0.58 -11.30
N ALA A 231 -5.53 0.05 -10.38
CA ALA A 231 -5.14 0.17 -8.99
C ALA A 231 -5.44 -1.10 -8.17
N ASN A 232 -6.18 -2.07 -8.71
CA ASN A 232 -6.61 -3.27 -7.98
C ASN A 232 -7.37 -2.91 -6.69
N ASN A 233 -8.28 -1.92 -6.77
CA ASN A 233 -9.09 -1.41 -5.67
C ASN A 233 -8.28 -0.77 -4.51
N ASN A 234 -7.06 -0.33 -4.78
CA ASN A 234 -6.24 0.39 -3.82
C ASN A 234 -6.44 1.89 -3.98
N ILE A 235 -7.15 2.53 -3.04
CA ILE A 235 -7.45 3.97 -3.08
C ILE A 235 -6.18 4.82 -3.18
N LYS A 236 -5.11 4.48 -2.47
CA LYS A 236 -3.84 5.21 -2.54
C LYS A 236 -3.30 5.25 -3.97
N SER A 237 -3.33 4.10 -4.65
CA SER A 237 -2.89 4.01 -6.05
C SER A 237 -3.82 4.77 -6.98
N ILE A 238 -5.13 4.77 -6.74
CA ILE A 238 -6.10 5.56 -7.50
C ILE A 238 -5.80 7.05 -7.37
N LEU A 239 -5.66 7.55 -6.14
CA LEU A 239 -5.35 8.96 -5.88
C LEU A 239 -4.03 9.38 -6.56
N HIS A 240 -3.00 8.54 -6.51
CA HIS A 240 -1.76 8.79 -7.23
C HIS A 240 -1.96 8.82 -8.75
N MET A 241 -2.72 7.89 -9.32
CA MET A 241 -3.01 7.87 -10.75
C MET A 241 -3.82 9.11 -11.19
N ILE A 242 -4.73 9.60 -10.36
CA ILE A 242 -5.48 10.83 -10.62
C ILE A 242 -4.54 12.04 -10.70
N THR A 243 -3.50 12.11 -9.86
CA THR A 243 -2.49 13.20 -9.94
C THR A 243 -1.65 13.13 -11.22
N LEU A 244 -1.51 11.96 -11.84
CA LEU A 244 -0.85 11.81 -13.14
C LEU A 244 -1.73 12.30 -14.32
N GLY A 245 -3.04 12.39 -14.14
CA GLY A 245 -3.97 13.01 -15.04
C GLY A 245 -3.84 12.54 -16.50
N ASP A 246 -3.65 13.50 -17.43
CA ASP A 246 -3.57 13.24 -18.86
C ASP A 246 -2.43 12.31 -19.29
N ASN A 247 -1.40 12.13 -18.44
CA ASN A 247 -0.31 11.20 -18.72
C ASN A 247 -0.81 9.74 -18.84
N ILE A 248 -1.85 9.34 -18.09
CA ILE A 248 -2.41 7.97 -18.19
C ILE A 248 -3.12 7.78 -19.54
N ASN A 249 -3.82 8.79 -20.04
CA ASN A 249 -4.44 8.73 -21.38
C ASN A 249 -3.38 8.62 -22.47
N SER A 250 -2.25 9.32 -22.33
CA SER A 250 -1.09 9.17 -23.24
C SER A 250 -0.51 7.77 -23.17
N LEU A 251 -0.25 7.24 -21.95
CA LEU A 251 0.25 5.87 -21.74
C LEU A 251 -0.68 4.82 -22.35
N LYS A 252 -2.02 5.01 -22.24
CA LYS A 252 -3.01 4.13 -22.87
C LYS A 252 -2.88 4.13 -24.40
N LYS A 253 -2.70 5.31 -25.00
CA LYS A 253 -2.47 5.43 -26.47
C LYS A 253 -1.17 4.74 -26.89
N ASP A 254 -0.08 4.96 -26.15
CA ASP A 254 1.22 4.35 -26.43
C ASP A 254 1.16 2.82 -26.28
N ALA A 255 0.43 2.31 -25.29
CA ALA A 255 0.24 0.87 -25.10
C ALA A 255 -0.56 0.22 -26.24
N ILE A 256 -1.61 0.90 -26.73
CA ILE A 256 -2.37 0.45 -27.91
C ILE A 256 -1.48 0.47 -29.15
N ALA A 257 -0.68 1.52 -29.35
CA ALA A 257 0.23 1.66 -30.49
C ALA A 257 1.27 0.54 -30.48
N LEU A 258 1.90 0.25 -29.35
CA LEU A 258 2.87 -0.84 -29.20
C LEU A 258 2.27 -2.18 -29.67
N ILE A 259 1.11 -2.56 -29.14
CA ILE A 259 0.48 -3.84 -29.48
C ILE A 259 0.09 -3.87 -30.96
N LYS A 260 -0.49 -2.80 -31.50
CA LYS A 260 -0.83 -2.70 -32.93
C LYS A 260 0.41 -2.83 -33.81
N ASN A 261 1.52 -2.18 -33.44
CA ASN A 261 2.76 -2.22 -34.22
C ASN A 261 3.46 -3.59 -34.15
N ILE A 262 3.38 -4.29 -33.00
CA ILE A 262 3.86 -5.68 -32.90
C ILE A 262 3.03 -6.61 -33.77
N ILE A 263 1.70 -6.49 -33.76
CA ILE A 263 0.79 -7.32 -34.58
C ILE A 263 1.05 -7.10 -36.08
N ASN A 264 1.17 -5.83 -36.51
CA ASN A 264 1.33 -5.45 -37.91
C ASN A 264 2.78 -5.48 -38.41
N ASP A 265 3.73 -5.84 -37.55
CA ASP A 265 5.18 -5.82 -37.85
C ASP A 265 5.69 -4.44 -38.31
N SER A 266 5.12 -3.36 -37.76
CA SER A 266 5.45 -1.97 -38.09
C SER A 266 6.13 -1.30 -36.90
N ASN A 267 7.08 -0.47 -37.10
CA ASN A 267 7.80 0.46 -36.17
C ASN A 267 7.77 0.14 -34.62
N TRP A 268 7.59 -1.12 -34.23
CA TRP A 268 7.55 -1.53 -32.81
C TRP A 268 8.88 -1.25 -32.07
N ASN A 269 10.01 -1.18 -32.80
CA ASN A 269 11.32 -0.82 -32.25
C ASN A 269 11.32 0.59 -31.66
N GLY A 270 10.62 1.54 -32.28
CA GLY A 270 10.46 2.90 -31.75
C GLY A 270 9.66 2.93 -30.45
N ASP A 271 8.62 2.10 -30.35
CA ASP A 271 7.81 1.99 -29.14
C ASP A 271 8.58 1.34 -27.99
N VAL A 272 9.41 0.33 -28.27
CA VAL A 272 10.29 -0.29 -27.25
C VAL A 272 11.31 0.72 -26.71
N LYS A 273 11.88 1.59 -27.55
CA LYS A 273 12.77 2.67 -27.09
C LYS A 273 12.03 3.65 -26.17
N LYS A 274 10.78 3.99 -26.46
CA LYS A 274 9.94 4.81 -25.58
C LYS A 274 9.69 4.11 -24.24
N MET A 275 9.42 2.80 -24.25
CA MET A 275 9.28 1.99 -23.02
C MET A 275 10.54 2.01 -22.18
N GLU A 276 11.71 1.87 -22.80
CA GLU A 276 13.00 1.94 -22.10
C GLU A 276 13.21 3.31 -21.45
N ALA A 277 12.96 4.38 -22.18
CA ALA A 277 13.05 5.74 -21.66
C ALA A 277 12.09 5.96 -20.47
N LEU A 278 10.86 5.42 -20.55
CA LEU A 278 9.88 5.48 -19.48
C LEU A 278 10.35 4.70 -18.24
N PHE A 279 10.89 3.49 -18.41
CA PHE A 279 11.44 2.66 -17.33
C PHE A 279 12.58 3.37 -16.59
N ARG A 280 13.50 3.99 -17.34
CA ARG A 280 14.64 4.74 -16.78
C ARG A 280 14.19 6.00 -16.04
N LYS A 281 13.14 6.68 -16.54
CA LYS A 281 12.64 7.94 -15.97
C LYS A 281 11.80 7.71 -14.70
N ASN A 282 10.87 6.76 -14.73
CA ASN A 282 9.94 6.52 -13.62
C ASN A 282 9.38 5.09 -13.63
N LYS A 283 9.87 4.27 -12.71
CA LYS A 283 9.47 2.86 -12.57
C LYS A 283 7.98 2.68 -12.23
N GLU A 284 7.40 3.58 -11.45
CA GLU A 284 5.96 3.49 -11.10
C GLU A 284 5.08 3.76 -12.32
N THR A 285 5.41 4.78 -13.10
CA THR A 285 4.70 5.08 -14.36
C THR A 285 4.87 3.94 -15.37
N PHE A 286 6.06 3.34 -15.44
CA PHE A 286 6.29 2.17 -16.28
C PHE A 286 5.46 0.96 -15.83
N LYS A 287 5.30 0.74 -14.54
CA LYS A 287 4.43 -0.31 -13.99
C LYS A 287 2.96 -0.13 -14.43
N ILE A 288 2.48 1.12 -14.45
CA ILE A 288 1.14 1.43 -14.95
C ILE A 288 1.04 1.11 -16.45
N PHE A 289 2.07 1.48 -17.24
CA PHE A 289 2.14 1.17 -18.67
C PHE A 289 2.07 -0.34 -18.93
N ILE A 290 2.86 -1.15 -18.23
CA ILE A 290 2.84 -2.62 -18.34
C ILE A 290 1.45 -3.19 -18.02
N LYS A 291 0.79 -2.70 -16.99
CA LYS A 291 -0.59 -3.11 -16.67
C LYS A 291 -1.57 -2.75 -17.78
N LEU A 292 -1.44 -1.58 -18.41
CA LEU A 292 -2.25 -1.20 -19.55
C LEU A 292 -2.05 -2.15 -20.74
N VAL A 293 -0.80 -2.53 -21.04
CA VAL A 293 -0.49 -3.50 -22.10
C VAL A 293 -1.14 -4.86 -21.80
N ILE A 294 -1.03 -5.35 -20.56
CA ILE A 294 -1.67 -6.61 -20.13
C ILE A 294 -3.20 -6.52 -20.28
N PHE A 295 -3.83 -5.40 -19.89
CA PHE A 295 -5.28 -5.24 -20.05
C PHE A 295 -5.72 -5.21 -21.51
N ILE A 296 -4.94 -4.59 -22.40
CA ILE A 296 -5.22 -4.59 -23.84
C ILE A 296 -5.15 -6.02 -24.39
N LEU A 297 -4.12 -6.79 -24.05
CA LEU A 297 -3.99 -8.18 -24.47
C LEU A 297 -5.12 -9.06 -23.92
N ASN A 298 -5.51 -8.88 -22.66
CA ASN A 298 -6.68 -9.56 -22.08
C ASN A 298 -7.98 -9.21 -22.81
N ASP A 299 -8.16 -7.94 -23.21
CA ASP A 299 -9.33 -7.53 -23.95
C ASP A 299 -9.34 -8.14 -25.37
N LEU A 300 -8.18 -8.19 -26.06
CA LEU A 300 -8.03 -8.85 -27.34
C LEU A 300 -8.37 -10.34 -27.26
N GLU A 301 -7.89 -11.05 -26.23
CA GLU A 301 -8.22 -12.46 -26.00
C GLU A 301 -9.72 -12.66 -25.71
N LYS A 302 -10.36 -11.75 -24.96
CA LYS A 302 -11.80 -11.79 -24.72
C LYS A 302 -12.61 -11.59 -26.00
N ILE A 303 -12.25 -10.60 -26.82
CA ILE A 303 -12.91 -10.31 -28.09
C ILE A 303 -12.77 -11.49 -29.06
N LYS A 304 -11.57 -12.10 -29.12
CA LYS A 304 -11.32 -13.34 -29.87
C LYS A 304 -12.31 -14.44 -29.45
N ASN A 305 -12.54 -14.59 -28.15
CA ASN A 305 -13.47 -15.56 -27.55
C ASN A 305 -14.93 -15.08 -27.45
N LYS A 306 -15.30 -14.03 -28.21
CA LYS A 306 -16.67 -13.46 -28.25
C LYS A 306 -17.21 -12.98 -26.91
N LYS A 307 -16.35 -12.58 -25.97
CA LYS A 307 -16.72 -12.00 -24.67
C LYS A 307 -16.77 -10.46 -24.80
N THR A 308 -17.75 -9.83 -24.15
CA THR A 308 -18.02 -8.38 -24.27
C THR A 308 -17.50 -7.54 -23.13
N ASN A 309 -17.05 -8.13 -22.02
CA ASN A 309 -16.65 -7.43 -20.80
C ASN A 309 -15.20 -6.87 -20.87
N CYS A 310 -14.91 -6.09 -21.93
CA CYS A 310 -13.62 -5.44 -22.14
C CYS A 310 -13.44 -4.22 -21.24
N VAL A 311 -12.18 -3.95 -20.84
CA VAL A 311 -11.80 -2.83 -19.98
C VAL A 311 -11.41 -1.60 -20.78
N ILE A 312 -10.57 -1.79 -21.79
CA ILE A 312 -9.99 -0.72 -22.62
C ILE A 312 -10.62 -0.70 -24.02
N LEU A 313 -10.76 -1.87 -24.63
CA LEU A 313 -11.18 -2.01 -26.05
C LEU A 313 -12.69 -2.24 -26.20
N LYS A 314 -13.51 -1.44 -25.54
CA LYS A 314 -15.00 -1.62 -25.46
C LYS A 314 -15.73 -1.54 -26.81
N ARG A 315 -15.12 -0.93 -27.84
CA ARG A 315 -15.75 -0.69 -29.15
C ARG A 315 -15.21 -1.56 -30.29
N ILE A 316 -14.31 -2.49 -29.98
CA ILE A 316 -13.73 -3.37 -31.01
C ILE A 316 -14.48 -4.70 -30.97
N ASN A 317 -15.06 -5.08 -32.11
CA ASN A 317 -15.88 -6.29 -32.21
C ASN A 317 -15.16 -7.46 -32.90
N LYS A 318 -14.03 -7.20 -33.56
CA LYS A 318 -13.28 -8.23 -34.30
C LYS A 318 -11.78 -8.00 -34.20
N VAL A 319 -11.04 -9.05 -33.93
CA VAL A 319 -9.56 -9.05 -33.82
C VAL A 319 -8.97 -10.24 -34.59
N GLN A 320 -7.67 -10.19 -34.90
CA GLN A 320 -6.95 -11.29 -35.50
C GLN A 320 -6.92 -12.51 -34.56
N ASN A 321 -6.93 -13.70 -35.12
CA ASN A 321 -6.84 -14.95 -34.33
C ASN A 321 -5.38 -15.23 -33.98
N LEU A 322 -4.87 -14.56 -32.93
CA LEU A 322 -3.51 -14.67 -32.43
C LEU A 322 -3.52 -15.19 -30.98
N ASN A 323 -2.36 -15.65 -30.49
CA ASN A 323 -2.21 -16.12 -29.12
C ASN A 323 -1.82 -14.98 -28.18
N TYR A 324 -2.80 -14.20 -27.71
CA TYR A 324 -2.58 -13.08 -26.80
C TYR A 324 -2.24 -13.53 -25.38
N ALA A 325 -2.76 -14.67 -24.93
CA ALA A 325 -2.51 -15.20 -23.59
C ALA A 325 -1.04 -15.50 -23.34
N SER A 326 -0.34 -16.09 -24.32
CA SER A 326 1.11 -16.35 -24.21
C SER A 326 1.92 -15.06 -24.06
N CYS A 327 1.47 -13.97 -24.69
CA CYS A 327 2.14 -12.67 -24.57
C CYS A 327 2.06 -12.10 -23.15
N ILE A 328 0.97 -12.33 -22.43
CA ILE A 328 0.81 -11.88 -21.04
C ILE A 328 1.87 -12.54 -20.16
N ASN A 329 2.06 -13.86 -20.27
CA ASN A 329 3.08 -14.58 -19.51
C ASN A 329 4.50 -14.06 -19.81
N ILE A 330 4.80 -13.78 -21.09
CA ILE A 330 6.09 -13.20 -21.49
C ILE A 330 6.32 -11.85 -20.82
N ILE A 331 5.30 -10.97 -20.80
CA ILE A 331 5.41 -9.65 -20.19
C ILE A 331 5.63 -9.77 -18.67
N GLU A 332 4.88 -10.62 -17.98
CA GLU A 332 5.00 -10.81 -16.53
C GLU A 332 6.38 -11.35 -16.15
N GLN A 333 6.89 -12.36 -16.87
CA GLN A 333 8.23 -12.89 -16.63
C GLN A 333 9.31 -11.84 -16.86
N ASN A 334 9.28 -11.13 -17.99
CA ASN A 334 10.25 -10.06 -18.28
C ASN A 334 10.19 -8.92 -17.26
N TYR A 335 8.99 -8.54 -16.81
CA TYR A 335 8.86 -7.51 -15.80
C TYR A 335 9.51 -7.91 -14.46
N LEU A 336 9.41 -9.18 -14.07
CA LEU A 336 10.11 -9.71 -12.90
C LEU A 336 11.63 -9.67 -13.06
N GLU A 337 12.14 -10.01 -14.24
CA GLU A 337 13.57 -10.00 -14.55
C GLU A 337 14.15 -8.59 -14.61
N LEU A 338 13.43 -7.62 -15.18
CA LEU A 338 13.81 -6.21 -15.19
C LEU A 338 14.02 -5.63 -13.77
N ASN A 339 13.26 -6.14 -12.79
CA ASN A 339 13.42 -5.76 -11.39
C ASN A 339 14.63 -6.45 -10.70
N LYS A 340 15.24 -7.48 -11.33
CA LYS A 340 16.41 -8.24 -10.83
C LYS A 340 17.73 -7.83 -11.50
N ASN A 341 17.86 -6.59 -11.98
CA ASN A 341 19.06 -6.03 -12.63
C ASN A 341 19.34 -6.48 -14.07
N LEU A 342 18.35 -6.97 -14.81
CA LEU A 342 18.48 -7.14 -16.26
C LEU A 342 18.69 -5.77 -16.93
N ASN A 343 19.55 -5.72 -17.98
CA ASN A 343 19.67 -4.50 -18.79
C ASN A 343 18.31 -4.16 -19.44
N PRO A 344 17.72 -3.00 -19.17
CA PRO A 344 16.36 -2.66 -19.62
C PRO A 344 16.22 -2.68 -21.15
N ALA A 345 17.22 -2.22 -21.88
CA ALA A 345 17.20 -2.25 -23.35
C ALA A 345 17.07 -3.68 -23.86
N ILE A 346 17.97 -4.57 -23.44
CA ILE A 346 17.99 -5.98 -23.87
C ILE A 346 16.69 -6.68 -23.46
N GLY A 347 16.25 -6.50 -22.21
CA GLY A 347 15.03 -7.13 -21.69
C GLY A 347 13.78 -6.73 -22.47
N LEU A 348 13.58 -5.45 -22.71
CA LEU A 348 12.40 -4.94 -23.42
C LEU A 348 12.38 -5.31 -24.90
N PHE A 349 13.55 -5.30 -25.58
CA PHE A 349 13.64 -5.77 -26.95
C PHE A 349 13.38 -7.28 -27.05
N SER A 350 13.97 -8.09 -26.15
CA SER A 350 13.72 -9.53 -26.07
C SER A 350 12.22 -9.82 -25.83
N MET A 351 11.59 -9.09 -24.91
CA MET A 351 10.16 -9.18 -24.64
C MET A 351 9.34 -8.98 -25.91
N ALA A 352 9.57 -7.89 -26.66
CA ALA A 352 8.82 -7.57 -27.86
C ALA A 352 9.01 -8.63 -28.96
N ILE A 353 10.23 -9.13 -29.17
CA ILE A 353 10.53 -10.21 -30.12
C ILE A 353 9.81 -11.51 -29.72
N ASN A 354 9.84 -11.89 -28.44
CA ASN A 354 9.19 -13.08 -27.95
C ASN A 354 7.66 -12.97 -28.05
N MET A 355 7.07 -11.80 -27.76
CA MET A 355 5.65 -11.55 -27.99
C MET A 355 5.27 -11.72 -29.47
N LYS A 356 6.05 -11.15 -30.39
CA LYS A 356 5.83 -11.29 -31.83
C LYS A 356 5.87 -12.74 -32.29
N LYS A 357 6.83 -13.54 -31.77
CA LYS A 357 6.92 -14.97 -32.06
C LYS A 357 5.71 -15.72 -31.49
N ALA A 358 5.38 -15.48 -30.22
CA ALA A 358 4.29 -16.16 -29.53
C ALA A 358 2.90 -15.88 -30.15
N MET A 359 2.68 -14.66 -30.67
CA MET A 359 1.44 -14.33 -31.37
C MET A 359 1.21 -15.15 -32.64
N LYS A 360 2.27 -15.58 -33.32
CA LYS A 360 2.21 -16.32 -34.62
C LYS A 360 2.13 -17.84 -34.44
N ILE A 361 2.35 -18.35 -33.24
CA ILE A 361 2.25 -19.79 -32.94
C ILE A 361 0.79 -20.07 -32.59
N ASN A 362 0.07 -20.72 -33.52
CA ASN A 362 -1.28 -21.26 -33.32
C ASN A 362 -1.21 -22.63 -32.61
#